data_8603af86d322e2bffe1d0013a3040266
#
_entry.id   8603af86d322e2bffe1d0013a3040266
#
_cell.length_a   1.000
_cell.length_b   1.000
_cell.length_c   1.000
_cell.angle_alpha   90.00
_cell.angle_beta   90.00
_cell.angle_gamma   90.00
#
_symmetry.space_group_name_H-M   'P 1'
#
loop_
_entity.id
_entity.type
_entity.pdbx_description
1 polymer ?
#
loop_
_entity_poly.entity_id
_entity_poly.type
_entity_poly.pdbx_seq_one_letter_code
_entity_poly.pdbx_strand_id
1 'polypeptide(L)'
;MTKCEKWVVKAGSSLVSGNEDGINKNFISKLASQIDFLKKNNQEVVIISSGAVAKGMNDLGFKTRPDTLSVLQACAAVGQRGVSEIYQKTFESLGYSTGQVLITCLLYTSPSPRDMRRSRMPSSA
;
A
#
# COMPACT_ATOMS: atom_id res chain seq x y z
N MET A 1 14.35 17.38 -25.17
CA MET A 1 13.52 17.57 -23.98
C MET A 1 12.82 16.26 -23.64
N THR A 2 12.92 15.83 -22.40
CA THR A 2 12.31 14.57 -21.98
C THR A 2 10.83 14.77 -21.73
N LYS A 3 10.02 13.92 -22.31
CA LYS A 3 8.59 13.98 -22.10
C LYS A 3 8.28 13.46 -20.72
N CYS A 4 7.42 14.15 -19.96
CA CYS A 4 7.02 13.68 -18.64
C CYS A 4 6.01 12.55 -18.81
N GLU A 5 6.29 11.43 -18.19
CA GLU A 5 5.40 10.28 -18.19
C GLU A 5 4.99 9.95 -16.77
N LYS A 6 3.89 9.27 -16.63
CA LYS A 6 3.40 8.83 -15.34
C LYS A 6 3.53 7.31 -15.25
N TRP A 7 4.10 6.87 -14.15
CA TRP A 7 4.30 5.44 -13.92
C TRP A 7 3.41 5.01 -12.77
N VAL A 8 2.80 3.86 -12.93
CA VAL A 8 2.06 3.23 -11.84
C VAL A 8 2.80 1.95 -11.51
N VAL A 9 3.35 1.89 -10.32
CA VAL A 9 4.14 0.74 -9.89
C VAL A 9 3.33 -0.03 -8.84
N LYS A 10 3.10 -1.30 -9.10
CA LYS A 10 2.35 -2.12 -8.18
C LYS A 10 3.31 -3.01 -7.40
N ALA A 11 3.31 -2.89 -6.09
CA ALA A 11 4.16 -3.69 -5.22
C ALA A 11 3.27 -4.66 -4.44
N GLY A 12 3.32 -5.91 -4.81
CA GLY A 12 2.48 -6.94 -4.20
C GLY A 12 2.93 -7.34 -2.82
N SER A 13 2.05 -7.99 -2.07
CA SER A 13 2.35 -8.36 -0.68
C SER A 13 3.52 -9.31 -0.56
N SER A 14 3.73 -10.19 -1.52
CA SER A 14 4.85 -11.13 -1.46
C SER A 14 6.21 -10.42 -1.57
N LEU A 15 6.24 -9.25 -2.19
CA LEU A 15 7.46 -8.46 -2.31
C LEU A 15 7.64 -7.51 -1.12
N VAL A 16 6.55 -6.96 -0.64
CA VAL A 16 6.60 -5.97 0.44
C VAL A 16 6.74 -6.62 1.80
N SER A 17 6.16 -7.80 1.99
CA SER A 17 6.24 -8.50 3.27
C SER A 17 7.61 -9.11 3.46
N GLY A 18 8.07 -9.15 4.69
CA GLY A 18 9.37 -9.72 4.99
C GLY A 18 9.44 -10.16 6.44
N ASN A 19 10.60 -10.64 6.84
CA ASN A 19 10.81 -11.19 8.17
C ASN A 19 11.18 -10.14 9.22
N GLU A 20 11.59 -8.97 8.79
CA GLU A 20 11.95 -7.92 9.74
C GLU A 20 10.75 -7.02 9.92
N ASP A 21 10.11 -7.10 11.05
CA ASP A 21 8.92 -6.31 11.38
C ASP A 21 7.79 -6.45 10.36
N GLY A 22 7.77 -7.58 9.64
CA GLY A 22 6.72 -7.82 8.66
C GLY A 22 6.90 -7.12 7.33
N ILE A 23 8.03 -6.43 7.13
CA ILE A 23 8.27 -5.68 5.89
C ILE A 23 9.67 -6.00 5.35
N ASN A 24 9.76 -6.09 4.03
CA ASN A 24 11.04 -6.28 3.36
C ASN A 24 11.63 -4.92 3.03
N LYS A 25 12.46 -4.42 3.93
CA LYS A 25 13.06 -3.09 3.78
C LYS A 25 14.03 -3.02 2.60
N ASN A 26 14.70 -4.12 2.29
CA ASN A 26 15.59 -4.17 1.14
C ASN A 26 14.84 -3.93 -0.17
N PHE A 27 13.69 -4.58 -0.30
CA PHE A 27 12.87 -4.39 -1.49
C PHE A 27 12.46 -2.91 -1.63
N ILE A 28 12.01 -2.31 -0.53
CA ILE A 28 11.54 -0.93 -0.56
C ILE A 28 12.70 0.02 -0.88
N SER A 29 13.90 -0.24 -0.34
CA SER A 29 15.06 0.57 -0.65
C SER A 29 15.45 0.48 -2.12
N LYS A 30 15.41 -0.71 -2.70
CA LYS A 30 15.72 -0.90 -4.12
C LYS A 30 14.68 -0.22 -4.99
N LEU A 31 13.41 -0.35 -4.63
CA LEU A 31 12.34 0.30 -5.35
C LEU A 31 12.51 1.82 -5.31
N ALA A 32 12.84 2.35 -4.13
CA ALA A 32 13.04 3.79 -3.98
C ALA A 32 14.19 4.30 -4.82
N SER A 33 15.27 3.53 -4.94
CA SER A 33 16.39 3.91 -5.80
C SER A 33 15.98 3.98 -7.27
N GLN A 34 15.16 3.04 -7.71
CA GLN A 34 14.68 3.04 -9.09
C GLN A 34 13.73 4.20 -9.34
N ILE A 35 12.90 4.52 -8.36
CA ILE A 35 11.97 5.64 -8.48
C ILE A 35 12.74 6.96 -8.47
N ASP A 36 13.79 7.05 -7.66
CA ASP A 36 14.67 8.23 -7.65
C ASP A 36 15.23 8.47 -9.04
N PHE A 37 15.67 7.42 -9.73
CA PHE A 37 16.16 7.53 -11.09
C PHE A 37 15.08 8.10 -12.03
N LEU A 38 13.85 7.59 -11.90
CA LEU A 38 12.74 8.07 -12.74
C LEU A 38 12.43 9.53 -12.44
N LYS A 39 12.42 9.92 -11.16
CA LYS A 39 12.13 11.29 -10.78
C LYS A 39 13.20 12.26 -11.30
N LYS A 40 14.45 11.84 -11.32
CA LYS A 40 15.53 12.67 -11.85
C LYS A 40 15.43 12.82 -13.37
N ASN A 41 14.67 11.93 -14.01
CA ASN A 41 14.42 12.02 -15.45
C ASN A 41 13.06 12.63 -15.75
N ASN A 42 12.53 13.41 -14.82
CA ASN A 42 11.28 14.16 -14.99
C ASN A 42 10.05 13.26 -15.18
N GLN A 43 10.04 12.12 -14.51
CA GLN A 43 8.90 11.20 -14.54
C GLN A 43 8.10 11.31 -13.25
N GLU A 44 6.81 11.01 -13.30
CA GLU A 44 5.96 10.98 -12.11
C GLU A 44 5.67 9.52 -11.77
N VAL A 45 5.57 9.22 -10.49
CA VAL A 45 5.39 7.83 -10.06
C VAL A 45 4.31 7.74 -8.99
N VAL A 46 3.42 6.79 -9.16
CA VAL A 46 2.43 6.43 -8.15
C VAL A 46 2.70 4.98 -7.75
N ILE A 47 2.82 4.71 -6.48
CA ILE A 47 3.05 3.35 -5.99
C ILE A 47 1.75 2.82 -5.41
N ILE A 48 1.33 1.65 -5.88
CA ILE A 48 0.21 0.94 -5.30
C ILE A 48 0.81 -0.23 -4.53
N SER A 49 0.78 -0.15 -3.20
CA SER A 49 1.45 -1.15 -2.38
C SER A 49 0.46 -1.98 -1.58
N SER A 50 0.75 -3.26 -1.49
CA SER A 50 0.07 -4.19 -0.62
C SER A 50 0.96 -4.43 0.61
N GLY A 51 0.55 -5.35 1.47
CA GLY A 51 1.37 -5.75 2.61
C GLY A 51 0.88 -5.23 3.95
N ALA A 52 -0.18 -4.43 3.96
CA ALA A 52 -0.69 -3.89 5.21
C ALA A 52 -1.21 -4.98 6.15
N VAL A 53 -1.92 -5.98 5.61
CA VAL A 53 -2.45 -7.07 6.45
C VAL A 53 -1.30 -7.85 7.08
N ALA A 54 -0.29 -8.20 6.29
CA ALA A 54 0.85 -8.96 6.79
C ALA A 54 1.61 -8.18 7.86
N LYS A 55 1.79 -6.88 7.65
CA LYS A 55 2.45 -6.02 8.64
C LYS A 55 1.63 -5.97 9.93
N GLY A 56 0.31 -5.81 9.80
CA GLY A 56 -0.58 -5.77 10.96
C GLY A 56 -0.61 -7.09 11.70
N MET A 57 -0.59 -8.20 10.98
CA MET A 57 -0.51 -9.52 11.61
C MET A 57 0.77 -9.65 12.43
N ASN A 58 1.87 -9.20 11.87
CA ASN A 58 3.15 -9.21 12.59
C ASN A 58 3.08 -8.33 13.84
N ASP A 59 2.55 -7.13 13.70
CA ASP A 59 2.48 -6.17 14.81
C ASP A 59 1.56 -6.62 15.93
N LEU A 60 0.49 -7.32 15.58
CA LEU A 60 -0.47 -7.82 16.55
C LEU A 60 -0.16 -9.24 17.06
N GLY A 61 0.90 -9.83 16.54
CA GLY A 61 1.33 -11.14 17.03
C GLY A 61 0.63 -12.34 16.45
N PHE A 62 -0.07 -12.20 15.33
CA PHE A 62 -0.72 -13.34 14.69
C PHE A 62 0.32 -14.17 13.95
N LYS A 63 0.34 -15.46 14.19
CA LYS A 63 1.25 -16.36 13.48
C LYS A 63 0.61 -16.96 12.26
N THR A 64 -0.71 -17.02 12.21
CA THR A 64 -1.44 -17.53 11.07
C THR A 64 -2.47 -16.49 10.67
N ARG A 65 -2.90 -16.54 9.42
CA ARG A 65 -3.85 -15.58 8.90
C ARG A 65 -5.22 -15.78 9.56
N PRO A 66 -5.79 -14.74 10.16
CA PRO A 66 -7.12 -14.84 10.77
C PRO A 66 -8.20 -15.13 9.71
N ASP A 67 -9.27 -15.83 10.14
CA ASP A 67 -10.37 -16.14 9.22
C ASP A 67 -11.43 -15.06 9.18
N THR A 68 -11.50 -14.25 10.23
CA THR A 68 -12.57 -13.28 10.38
C THR A 68 -12.24 -12.01 9.62
N LEU A 69 -13.19 -11.53 8.84
CA LEU A 69 -12.99 -10.31 8.05
C LEU A 69 -12.68 -9.11 8.93
N SER A 70 -13.40 -8.96 10.05
CA SER A 70 -13.16 -7.82 10.93
C SER A 70 -11.75 -7.81 11.50
N VAL A 71 -11.20 -8.98 11.81
CA VAL A 71 -9.84 -9.09 12.31
C VAL A 71 -8.84 -8.77 11.20
N LEU A 72 -9.11 -9.21 9.98
CA LEU A 72 -8.26 -8.89 8.84
C LEU A 72 -8.27 -7.38 8.56
N GLN A 73 -9.42 -6.75 8.69
CA GLN A 73 -9.52 -5.31 8.53
C GLN A 73 -8.75 -4.56 9.62
N ALA A 74 -8.78 -5.07 10.85
CA ALA A 74 -7.99 -4.50 11.94
C ALA A 74 -6.49 -4.64 11.65
N CYS A 75 -6.07 -5.80 11.14
CA CYS A 75 -4.68 -6.00 10.76
C CYS A 75 -4.28 -5.03 9.66
N ALA A 76 -5.14 -4.83 8.67
CA ALA A 76 -4.86 -3.90 7.60
C ALA A 76 -4.71 -2.47 8.12
N ALA A 77 -5.58 -2.06 9.03
CA ALA A 77 -5.54 -0.71 9.60
C ALA A 77 -4.26 -0.48 10.40
N VAL A 78 -3.90 -1.45 11.26
CA VAL A 78 -2.69 -1.35 12.05
C VAL A 78 -1.45 -1.38 11.17
N GLY A 79 -1.44 -2.30 10.20
CA GLY A 79 -0.27 -2.47 9.34
C GLY A 79 -0.06 -1.36 8.35
N GLN A 80 -1.13 -0.72 7.90
CA GLN A 80 -1.04 0.36 6.92
C GLN A 80 -0.15 1.50 7.42
N ARG A 81 -0.27 1.82 8.69
CA ARG A 81 0.56 2.87 9.28
C ARG A 81 2.05 2.49 9.18
N GLY A 82 2.38 1.25 9.52
CA GLY A 82 3.78 0.82 9.46
C GLY A 82 4.33 0.79 8.06
N VAL A 83 3.54 0.32 7.10
CA VAL A 83 3.95 0.31 5.69
C VAL A 83 4.19 1.74 5.21
N SER A 84 3.26 2.64 5.51
CA SER A 84 3.38 4.04 5.10
C SER A 84 4.59 4.72 5.71
N GLU A 85 4.88 4.45 6.97
CA GLU A 85 6.03 5.04 7.63
C GLU A 85 7.34 4.63 6.97
N ILE A 86 7.46 3.37 6.57
CA ILE A 86 8.68 2.90 5.95
C ILE A 86 8.87 3.51 4.58
N TYR A 87 7.80 3.60 3.77
CA TYR A 87 7.89 4.29 2.51
C TYR A 87 8.25 5.75 2.70
N GLN A 88 7.61 6.42 3.65
CA GLN A 88 7.85 7.81 3.91
C GLN A 88 9.30 8.05 4.31
N LYS A 89 9.81 7.28 5.26
CA LYS A 89 11.20 7.44 5.72
C LYS A 89 12.19 7.18 4.60
N THR A 90 11.94 6.16 3.80
CA THR A 90 12.84 5.81 2.71
C THR A 90 12.90 6.92 1.67
N PHE A 91 11.76 7.48 1.30
CA PHE A 91 11.74 8.55 0.31
C PHE A 91 12.23 9.88 0.88
N GLU A 92 11.98 10.13 2.16
CA GLU A 92 12.52 11.33 2.78
C GLU A 92 14.04 11.33 2.78
N SER A 93 14.65 10.16 2.94
CA SER A 93 16.11 10.07 2.89
C SER A 93 16.65 10.42 1.51
N LEU A 94 15.82 10.34 0.49
CA LEU A 94 16.20 10.73 -0.88
C LEU A 94 15.74 12.15 -1.23
N GLY A 95 15.12 12.83 -0.28
CA GLY A 95 14.68 14.22 -0.49
C GLY A 95 13.27 14.37 -1.04
N TYR A 96 12.46 13.33 -1.00
CA TYR A 96 11.10 13.40 -1.53
C TYR A 96 10.06 13.40 -0.43
N SER A 97 8.94 14.08 -0.68
CA SER A 97 7.77 13.99 0.18
C SER A 97 6.81 12.98 -0.42
N THR A 98 6.09 12.26 0.43
CA THR A 98 5.13 11.29 -0.03
C THR A 98 3.73 11.65 0.46
N GLY A 99 2.76 11.45 -0.40
CA GLY A 99 1.36 11.55 -0.03
C GLY A 99 0.73 10.16 -0.08
N GLN A 100 -0.25 9.94 0.75
CA GLN A 100 -0.89 8.63 0.84
C GLN A 100 -2.38 8.74 0.62
N VAL A 101 -2.93 7.83 -0.16
CA VAL A 101 -4.36 7.71 -0.34
C VAL A 101 -4.75 6.29 0.01
N LEU A 102 -5.74 6.15 0.89
CA LEU A 102 -6.25 4.84 1.27
C LEU A 102 -7.50 4.53 0.47
N ILE A 103 -7.53 3.36 -0.12
CA ILE A 103 -8.70 2.92 -0.88
C ILE A 103 -9.30 1.77 -0.09
N THR A 104 -10.41 2.03 0.57
CA THR A 104 -11.07 1.03 1.39
C THR A 104 -12.26 0.38 0.72
N CYS A 105 -12.73 0.94 -0.34
CA CYS A 105 -13.91 0.39 -1.03
C CYS A 105 -13.68 -1.03 -1.53
N LEU A 106 -12.43 -1.41 -1.73
CA LEU A 106 -12.13 -2.76 -2.17
C LEU A 106 -12.43 -3.81 -1.11
N LEU A 107 -12.58 -3.39 0.13
CA LEU A 107 -12.90 -4.30 1.20
C LEU A 107 -14.37 -4.66 1.23
N TYR A 108 -15.17 -3.93 0.48
CA TYR A 108 -16.53 -4.25 0.42
C TYR A 108 -16.77 -5.09 -0.71
N THR A 109 -16.81 -6.13 -0.73
CA THR A 109 -17.28 -6.81 -1.79
C THR A 109 -18.61 -6.46 -1.93
N SER A 110 -18.82 -5.60 -2.52
CA SER A 110 -20.02 -5.27 -2.79
C SER A 110 -20.64 -6.20 -3.59
N PRO A 111 -21.48 -6.69 -3.33
CA PRO A 111 -22.05 -7.62 -4.10
C PRO A 111 -22.86 -6.99 -5.08
N SER A 112 -23.11 -6.57 -5.30
CA SER A 112 -23.77 -6.24 -5.96
C SER A 112 -23.86 -5.27 -6.51
N PRO A 113 -23.91 -5.16 -7.17
CA PRO A 113 -23.99 -4.12 -7.66
C PRO A 113 -25.24 -3.72 -7.94
N ARG A 114 -25.86 -4.03 -7.76
CA ARG A 114 -26.72 -3.64 -7.69
C ARG A 114 -27.05 -3.42 -6.77
N ASP A 115 -26.73 -3.66 -6.13
CA ASP A 115 -26.71 -3.37 -5.07
C ASP A 115 -26.12 -2.35 -4.92
N MET A 116 -25.89 -1.94 -5.23
CA MET A 116 -25.32 -1.07 -4.99
C MET A 116 -25.58 -0.21 -5.65
N ARG A 117 -26.35 -0.12 -6.11
CA ARG A 117 -26.64 0.57 -6.51
C ARG A 117 -27.16 1.13 -5.96
N ARG A 118 -27.61 0.97 -5.80
CA ARG A 118 -27.70 1.30 -5.01
C ARG A 118 -27.18 1.89 -4.64
N SER A 119 -27.64 2.08 -4.86
CA SER A 119 -26.96 2.29 -4.12
C SER A 119 -26.36 2.94 -4.29
N ARG A 120 -26.46 3.35 -4.53
CA ARG A 120 -25.76 3.60 -4.32
C ARG A 120 -24.93 4.13 -4.16
N MET A 121 -25.11 4.42 -4.30
CA MET A 121 -24.28 4.54 -3.71
C MET A 121 -23.81 4.96 -3.39
N PRO A 122 -24.12 5.29 -3.39
CA PRO A 122 -23.62 5.41 -2.64
C PRO A 122 -23.32 5.61 -2.20
N SER A 123 -23.47 5.78 -2.48
CA SER A 123 -23.08 5.62 -1.68
C SER A 123 -22.71 5.73 -1.38
N SER A 124 -22.88 5.93 -1.78
CA SER A 124 -22.45 5.71 -1.20
C SER A 124 -22.28 5.69 -1.01
N ALA A 125 -22.36 5.73 -1.47
CA ALA A 125 -21.94 5.45 -0.95
C ALA A 125 -21.98 5.39 -0.78
#